data_ff810b3c0abfa5d08c0e869404865321
#
_entry.id   ff810b3c0abfa5d08c0e869404865321
#
_cell.length_a   1.000
_cell.length_b   1.000
_cell.length_c   1.000
_cell.angle_alpha   90.00
_cell.angle_beta   90.00
_cell.angle_gamma   90.00
#
_symmetry.space_group_name_H-M   'P 1'
#
loop_
_entity.id
_entity.type
_entity.pdbx_description
1 polymer ?
#
loop_
_entity_poly.entity_id
_entity_poly.type
_entity_poly.pdbx_seq_one_letter_code
_entity_poly.pdbx_strand_id
1 'polypeptide(L)'
;MNRRNLMSRGLLAALAFAAPITPVFAQQPDLSRKAVVDDPVAPKRAGKTYDVTVVEFFDYNCPYCRRMEPVLNALLRSDPRVRIVYRDWPIFGPASREASRAAVASQWQGRHAAFHGALLTSPARLDSAGIKAAAARAKIDWPRLERDLRTHGVEIDALLARTDGIARAIGFNGTPALIVGSQVVAGAVDLPTLRRLVAEARNKPAAR
;
A
#
# COMPACT_ATOMS: atom_id res chain seq x y z
N MET A 1 4.52 72.66 52.70
CA MET A 1 5.03 71.28 53.06
C MET A 1 4.72 70.33 51.97
N ASN A 2 5.71 70.05 51.09
CA ASN A 2 5.56 69.26 49.88
C ASN A 2 5.93 67.80 50.10
N ARG A 3 5.03 66.88 49.76
CA ARG A 3 5.37 65.46 49.67
C ARG A 3 5.29 65.00 48.19
N ARG A 4 6.46 64.84 47.57
CA ARG A 4 6.64 64.29 46.27
C ARG A 4 6.53 62.78 46.37
N ASN A 5 5.50 62.20 45.73
CA ASN A 5 5.41 60.77 45.55
C ASN A 5 6.19 60.36 44.31
N LEU A 6 7.24 59.58 44.49
CA LEU A 6 8.02 58.92 43.45
C LEU A 6 7.30 57.62 43.03
N MET A 7 6.72 57.64 41.88
CA MET A 7 6.18 56.39 41.22
C MET A 7 7.33 55.66 40.52
N SER A 8 7.76 54.57 41.11
CA SER A 8 8.69 53.62 40.46
C SER A 8 7.92 52.82 39.40
N ARG A 9 8.19 53.05 38.14
CA ARG A 9 7.72 52.22 37.04
C ARG A 9 8.64 51.00 36.90
N GLY A 10 8.18 49.83 37.40
CA GLY A 10 8.83 48.56 37.14
C GLY A 10 8.62 48.13 35.68
N LEU A 11 9.71 48.04 34.94
CA LEU A 11 9.75 47.50 33.58
C LEU A 11 9.80 45.98 33.66
N LEU A 12 8.68 45.32 33.42
CA LEU A 12 8.64 43.85 33.26
C LEU A 12 9.15 43.52 31.86
N ALA A 13 10.39 43.07 31.74
CA ALA A 13 10.95 42.52 30.53
C ALA A 13 10.38 41.09 30.31
N ALA A 14 9.47 40.94 29.37
CA ALA A 14 8.99 39.66 28.91
C ALA A 14 10.07 39.00 28.04
N LEU A 15 10.78 38.01 28.56
CA LEU A 15 11.66 37.14 27.82
C LEU A 15 10.81 36.19 27.00
N ALA A 16 10.65 36.50 25.72
CA ALA A 16 10.06 35.57 24.73
C ALA A 16 11.04 34.43 24.47
N PHE A 17 10.74 33.25 24.99
CA PHE A 17 11.44 32.02 24.64
C PHE A 17 11.02 31.64 23.21
N ALA A 18 11.83 31.96 22.23
CA ALA A 18 11.70 31.40 20.88
C ALA A 18 12.16 29.93 20.90
N ALA A 19 11.20 29.00 20.89
CA ALA A 19 11.53 27.61 20.73
C ALA A 19 12.16 27.39 19.32
N PRO A 20 13.29 26.65 19.23
CA PRO A 20 13.89 26.37 17.93
C PRO A 20 12.93 25.55 17.08
N ILE A 21 12.55 26.09 15.91
CA ILE A 21 11.82 25.36 14.88
C ILE A 21 12.84 24.42 14.24
N THR A 22 12.90 23.17 14.71
CA THR A 22 13.68 22.14 14.04
C THR A 22 12.99 21.81 12.72
N PRO A 23 13.67 21.92 11.56
CA PRO A 23 13.08 21.52 10.29
C PRO A 23 12.81 20.01 10.33
N VAL A 24 11.54 19.63 10.19
CA VAL A 24 11.16 18.24 9.96
C VAL A 24 11.60 17.90 8.54
N PHE A 25 12.78 17.30 8.39
CA PHE A 25 13.17 16.73 7.12
C PHE A 25 12.21 15.59 6.81
N ALA A 26 11.43 15.73 5.73
CA ALA A 26 10.62 14.65 5.20
C ALA A 26 11.55 13.47 4.90
N GLN A 27 11.36 12.38 5.63
CA GLN A 27 12.21 11.19 5.51
C GLN A 27 12.02 10.61 4.10
N GLN A 28 13.11 10.46 3.36
CA GLN A 28 13.08 9.86 2.02
C GLN A 28 12.49 8.44 2.12
N PRO A 29 11.60 8.03 1.19
CA PRO A 29 11.05 6.68 1.21
C PRO A 29 12.16 5.65 1.05
N ASP A 30 12.09 4.58 1.85
CA ASP A 30 13.01 3.45 1.77
C ASP A 30 12.68 2.63 0.51
N LEU A 31 13.57 2.64 -0.47
CA LEU A 31 13.48 1.87 -1.71
C LEU A 31 14.27 0.56 -1.66
N SER A 32 14.74 0.16 -0.48
CA SER A 32 15.43 -1.12 -0.33
C SER A 32 14.52 -2.28 -0.75
N ARG A 33 15.15 -3.37 -1.19
CA ARG A 33 14.42 -4.61 -1.48
C ARG A 33 13.51 -5.01 -0.31
N LYS A 34 13.99 -4.86 0.93
CA LYS A 34 13.22 -5.18 2.14
C LYS A 34 11.92 -4.36 2.23
N ALA A 35 12.01 -3.05 1.99
CA ALA A 35 10.84 -2.18 2.06
C ALA A 35 9.84 -2.40 0.92
N VAL A 36 10.33 -2.69 -0.30
CA VAL A 36 9.49 -2.84 -1.49
C VAL A 36 8.88 -4.25 -1.57
N VAL A 37 9.68 -5.29 -1.31
CA VAL A 37 9.36 -6.70 -1.64
C VAL A 37 9.02 -7.52 -0.39
N ASP A 38 9.68 -7.23 0.74
CA ASP A 38 9.59 -8.07 1.94
C ASP A 38 8.88 -7.38 3.12
N ASP A 39 8.14 -6.28 2.86
CA ASP A 39 7.30 -5.63 3.88
C ASP A 39 6.40 -6.68 4.56
N PRO A 40 6.48 -6.83 5.89
CA PRO A 40 5.78 -7.91 6.59
C PRO A 40 4.25 -7.78 6.55
N VAL A 41 3.73 -6.56 6.40
CA VAL A 41 2.29 -6.27 6.38
C VAL A 41 1.71 -6.39 4.97
N ALA A 42 2.54 -6.24 3.92
CA ALA A 42 2.06 -6.36 2.54
C ALA A 42 1.58 -7.78 2.24
N PRO A 43 0.35 -7.99 1.79
CA PRO A 43 -0.16 -9.31 1.44
C PRO A 43 0.64 -9.95 0.31
N LYS A 44 0.77 -11.28 0.36
CA LYS A 44 1.58 -12.04 -0.60
C LYS A 44 0.85 -13.31 -1.05
N ARG A 45 1.08 -13.71 -2.31
CA ARG A 45 0.71 -15.02 -2.81
C ARG A 45 1.94 -15.69 -3.41
N ALA A 46 2.25 -16.89 -2.94
CA ALA A 46 3.39 -17.68 -3.42
C ALA A 46 3.08 -19.16 -3.32
N GLY A 47 3.76 -19.97 -4.14
CA GLY A 47 3.90 -21.40 -3.91
C GLY A 47 4.83 -21.70 -2.73
N LYS A 48 5.17 -22.99 -2.51
CA LYS A 48 6.09 -23.40 -1.44
C LYS A 48 7.50 -22.82 -1.60
N THR A 49 7.93 -22.67 -2.84
CA THR A 49 9.23 -22.09 -3.21
C THR A 49 9.01 -21.09 -4.33
N TYR A 50 9.77 -20.01 -4.36
CA TYR A 50 9.75 -19.03 -5.44
C TYR A 50 11.16 -18.53 -5.74
N ASP A 51 11.38 -18.16 -7.00
CA ASP A 51 12.65 -17.60 -7.50
C ASP A 51 12.49 -16.20 -8.09
N VAL A 52 11.27 -15.81 -8.49
CA VAL A 52 10.95 -14.48 -8.98
C VAL A 52 9.81 -13.87 -8.18
N THR A 53 9.93 -12.59 -7.87
CA THR A 53 8.85 -11.81 -7.25
C THR A 53 8.33 -10.77 -8.23
N VAL A 54 7.02 -10.71 -8.37
CA VAL A 54 6.27 -9.63 -9.01
C VAL A 54 5.65 -8.79 -7.90
N VAL A 55 5.94 -7.49 -7.88
CA VAL A 55 5.28 -6.54 -6.99
C VAL A 55 4.26 -5.78 -7.81
N GLU A 56 3.00 -5.78 -7.41
CA GLU A 56 1.94 -5.03 -8.06
C GLU A 56 1.51 -3.85 -7.18
N PHE A 57 1.61 -2.64 -7.71
CA PHE A 57 1.00 -1.42 -7.16
C PHE A 57 -0.35 -1.24 -7.83
N PHE A 58 -1.42 -1.28 -7.05
CA PHE A 58 -2.78 -1.35 -7.62
C PHE A 58 -3.82 -0.63 -6.78
N ASP A 59 -4.98 -0.38 -7.37
CA ASP A 59 -6.17 0.19 -6.72
C ASP A 59 -7.41 -0.63 -7.10
N TYR A 60 -8.26 -0.94 -6.15
CA TYR A 60 -9.48 -1.75 -6.35
C TYR A 60 -10.51 -1.10 -7.28
N ASN A 61 -10.51 0.24 -7.39
CA ASN A 61 -11.37 0.98 -8.29
C ASN A 61 -10.72 1.28 -9.66
N CYS A 62 -9.48 0.82 -9.88
CA CYS A 62 -8.81 0.97 -11.15
C CYS A 62 -9.31 -0.07 -12.18
N PRO A 63 -9.89 0.32 -13.33
CA PRO A 63 -10.37 -0.64 -14.31
C PRO A 63 -9.24 -1.45 -14.96
N TYR A 64 -8.02 -0.90 -15.02
CA TYR A 64 -6.85 -1.60 -15.55
C TYR A 64 -6.31 -2.66 -14.56
N CYS A 65 -6.40 -2.42 -13.24
CA CYS A 65 -6.07 -3.42 -12.22
C CYS A 65 -7.05 -4.58 -12.26
N ARG A 66 -8.35 -4.32 -12.47
CA ARG A 66 -9.35 -5.36 -12.67
C ARG A 66 -9.02 -6.26 -13.87
N ARG A 67 -8.47 -5.70 -14.97
CA ARG A 67 -8.00 -6.48 -16.12
C ARG A 67 -6.69 -7.20 -15.86
N MET A 68 -5.86 -6.70 -14.96
CA MET A 68 -4.57 -7.31 -14.60
C MET A 68 -4.75 -8.56 -13.71
N GLU A 69 -5.76 -8.60 -12.86
CA GLU A 69 -6.00 -9.71 -11.91
C GLU A 69 -6.10 -11.09 -12.61
N PRO A 70 -6.88 -11.31 -13.69
CA PRO A 70 -6.88 -12.61 -14.38
C PRO A 70 -5.52 -12.96 -14.99
N VAL A 71 -4.70 -11.97 -15.39
CA VAL A 71 -3.35 -12.18 -15.93
C VAL A 71 -2.41 -12.69 -14.83
N LEU A 72 -2.42 -12.04 -13.66
CA LEU A 72 -1.63 -12.47 -12.49
C LEU A 72 -2.06 -13.87 -12.01
N ASN A 73 -3.36 -14.13 -11.96
CA ASN A 73 -3.88 -15.46 -11.63
C ASN A 73 -3.45 -16.53 -12.64
N ALA A 74 -3.43 -16.20 -13.93
CA ALA A 74 -2.96 -17.13 -14.97
C ALA A 74 -1.44 -17.39 -14.85
N LEU A 75 -0.65 -16.36 -14.52
CA LEU A 75 0.77 -16.50 -14.24
C LEU A 75 1.00 -17.47 -13.07
N LEU A 76 0.36 -17.24 -11.92
CA LEU A 76 0.51 -18.10 -10.73
C LEU A 76 0.10 -19.57 -10.98
N ARG A 77 -0.92 -19.80 -11.82
CA ARG A 77 -1.32 -21.17 -12.18
C ARG A 77 -0.30 -21.85 -13.09
N SER A 78 0.38 -21.09 -13.95
CA SER A 78 1.33 -21.65 -14.93
C SER A 78 2.77 -21.69 -14.42
N ASP A 79 3.10 -20.90 -13.41
CA ASP A 79 4.44 -20.85 -12.82
C ASP A 79 4.36 -20.73 -11.27
N PRO A 80 4.37 -21.87 -10.55
CA PRO A 80 4.26 -21.88 -9.09
C PRO A 80 5.49 -21.32 -8.38
N ARG A 81 6.60 -21.02 -9.11
CA ARG A 81 7.81 -20.41 -8.56
C ARG A 81 7.78 -18.89 -8.60
N VAL A 82 6.67 -18.29 -9.01
CA VAL A 82 6.44 -16.85 -8.89
C VAL A 82 5.79 -16.53 -7.55
N ARG A 83 6.28 -15.48 -6.90
CA ARG A 83 5.62 -14.81 -5.77
C ARG A 83 5.03 -13.51 -6.25
N ILE A 84 3.79 -13.19 -5.85
CA ILE A 84 3.21 -11.86 -5.99
C ILE A 84 3.18 -11.17 -4.63
N VAL A 85 3.60 -9.91 -4.58
CA VAL A 85 3.47 -8.99 -3.45
C VAL A 85 2.49 -7.91 -3.85
N TYR A 86 1.43 -7.74 -3.06
CA TYR A 86 0.39 -6.75 -3.29
C TYR A 86 0.71 -5.46 -2.54
N ARG A 87 0.85 -4.37 -3.31
CA ARG A 87 1.09 -3.02 -2.78
C ARG A 87 -0.15 -2.18 -3.07
N ASP A 88 -1.08 -2.20 -2.12
CA ASP A 88 -2.29 -1.39 -2.18
C ASP A 88 -1.94 0.09 -2.28
N TRP A 89 -2.28 0.73 -3.39
CA TRP A 89 -2.04 2.14 -3.66
C TRP A 89 -3.37 2.84 -4.02
N PRO A 90 -4.20 3.20 -3.01
CA PRO A 90 -5.56 3.69 -3.20
C PRO A 90 -5.59 5.15 -3.66
N ILE A 91 -5.41 5.37 -4.97
CA ILE A 91 -5.37 6.72 -5.59
C ILE A 91 -6.73 7.20 -6.11
N PHE A 92 -7.76 6.34 -6.16
CA PHE A 92 -9.09 6.67 -6.67
C PHE A 92 -10.10 7.10 -5.58
N GLY A 93 -9.61 7.54 -4.42
CA GLY A 93 -10.42 8.19 -3.40
C GLY A 93 -10.79 7.32 -2.18
N PRO A 94 -11.72 7.80 -1.34
CA PRO A 94 -12.00 7.19 -0.03
C PRO A 94 -12.45 5.74 -0.10
N ALA A 95 -13.29 5.36 -1.06
CA ALA A 95 -13.74 3.98 -1.22
C ALA A 95 -12.61 3.02 -1.60
N SER A 96 -11.62 3.47 -2.40
CA SER A 96 -10.41 2.69 -2.67
C SER A 96 -9.60 2.46 -1.40
N ARG A 97 -9.45 3.50 -0.57
CA ARG A 97 -8.76 3.38 0.72
C ARG A 97 -9.50 2.43 1.67
N GLU A 98 -10.83 2.51 1.74
CA GLU A 98 -11.66 1.58 2.52
C GLU A 98 -11.47 0.13 2.05
N ALA A 99 -11.53 -0.11 0.74
CA ALA A 99 -11.31 -1.43 0.14
C ALA A 99 -9.92 -1.98 0.46
N SER A 100 -8.87 -1.16 0.30
CA SER A 100 -7.48 -1.55 0.61
C SER A 100 -7.31 -1.90 2.08
N ARG A 101 -7.82 -1.08 3.00
CA ARG A 101 -7.77 -1.37 4.44
C ARG A 101 -8.46 -2.68 4.78
N ALA A 102 -9.67 -2.90 4.26
CA ALA A 102 -10.44 -4.12 4.49
C ALA A 102 -9.73 -5.36 3.90
N ALA A 103 -9.19 -5.24 2.68
CA ALA A 103 -8.47 -6.32 2.03
C ALA A 103 -7.21 -6.72 2.81
N VAL A 104 -6.37 -5.74 3.19
CA VAL A 104 -5.18 -6.02 4.01
C VAL A 104 -5.58 -6.65 5.34
N ALA A 105 -6.62 -6.14 6.03
CA ALA A 105 -7.08 -6.71 7.30
C ALA A 105 -7.57 -8.15 7.16
N SER A 106 -8.09 -8.56 6.02
CA SER A 106 -8.58 -9.92 5.80
C SER A 106 -7.47 -11.00 5.81
N GLN A 107 -6.19 -10.60 5.77
CA GLN A 107 -5.06 -11.53 5.88
C GLN A 107 -5.01 -12.23 7.25
N TRP A 108 -5.42 -11.56 8.33
CA TRP A 108 -5.50 -12.15 9.67
C TRP A 108 -6.59 -13.22 9.80
N GLN A 109 -7.52 -13.27 8.80
CA GLN A 109 -8.46 -14.37 8.65
C GLN A 109 -7.98 -15.45 7.65
N GLY A 110 -6.79 -15.28 7.03
CA GLY A 110 -6.32 -16.13 5.94
C GLY A 110 -7.16 -16.01 4.66
N ARG A 111 -7.86 -14.88 4.47
CA ARG A 111 -8.84 -14.68 3.41
C ARG A 111 -8.46 -13.62 2.38
N HIS A 112 -7.26 -13.04 2.47
CA HIS A 112 -6.85 -11.96 1.56
C HIS A 112 -7.03 -12.33 0.08
N ALA A 113 -6.53 -13.46 -0.38
CA ALA A 113 -6.61 -13.84 -1.79
C ALA A 113 -8.07 -13.95 -2.31
N ALA A 114 -8.97 -14.51 -1.50
CA ALA A 114 -10.38 -14.61 -1.84
C ALA A 114 -11.07 -13.23 -1.87
N PHE A 115 -10.77 -12.39 -0.89
CA PHE A 115 -11.39 -11.07 -0.79
C PHE A 115 -10.84 -10.11 -1.84
N HIS A 116 -9.54 -10.11 -2.08
CA HIS A 116 -8.88 -9.38 -3.17
C HIS A 116 -9.52 -9.68 -4.53
N GLY A 117 -9.66 -10.97 -4.86
CA GLY A 117 -10.33 -11.37 -6.10
C GLY A 117 -11.80 -10.93 -6.16
N ALA A 118 -12.54 -11.04 -5.05
CA ALA A 118 -13.95 -10.61 -4.99
C ALA A 118 -14.12 -9.09 -5.15
N LEU A 119 -13.17 -8.28 -4.65
CA LEU A 119 -13.15 -6.83 -4.84
C LEU A 119 -12.87 -6.45 -6.31
N LEU A 120 -11.83 -7.05 -6.91
CA LEU A 120 -11.46 -6.75 -8.30
C LEU A 120 -12.47 -7.25 -9.33
N THR A 121 -13.25 -8.29 -9.01
CA THR A 121 -14.34 -8.81 -9.85
C THR A 121 -15.71 -8.21 -9.55
N SER A 122 -15.78 -7.16 -8.72
CA SER A 122 -17.03 -6.44 -8.46
C SER A 122 -17.63 -5.88 -9.77
N PRO A 123 -18.95 -6.02 -10.01
CA PRO A 123 -19.57 -5.58 -11.27
C PRO A 123 -19.57 -4.06 -11.46
N ALA A 124 -19.49 -3.31 -10.36
CA ALA A 124 -19.50 -1.86 -10.37
C ALA A 124 -18.27 -1.27 -9.67
N ARG A 125 -18.13 0.05 -9.74
CA ARG A 125 -17.20 0.79 -8.90
C ARG A 125 -17.52 0.53 -7.43
N LEU A 126 -16.48 0.25 -6.62
CA LEU A 126 -16.67 -0.04 -5.21
C LEU A 126 -17.06 1.23 -4.44
N ASP A 127 -18.05 1.06 -3.61
CA ASP A 127 -18.41 1.86 -2.46
C ASP A 127 -18.47 0.95 -1.22
N SER A 128 -18.84 1.45 -0.07
CA SER A 128 -18.93 0.67 1.17
C SER A 128 -19.90 -0.52 1.06
N ALA A 129 -21.00 -0.40 0.31
CA ALA A 129 -21.95 -1.49 0.08
C ALA A 129 -21.34 -2.58 -0.82
N GLY A 130 -20.65 -2.17 -1.90
CA GLY A 130 -19.94 -3.08 -2.80
C GLY A 130 -18.80 -3.82 -2.10
N ILE A 131 -18.07 -3.17 -1.19
CA ILE A 131 -17.03 -3.79 -0.36
C ILE A 131 -17.64 -4.87 0.54
N LYS A 132 -18.76 -4.60 1.23
CA LYS A 132 -19.48 -5.58 2.05
C LYS A 132 -20.00 -6.75 1.23
N ALA A 133 -20.56 -6.48 0.04
CA ALA A 133 -21.00 -7.52 -0.88
C ALA A 133 -19.86 -8.42 -1.36
N ALA A 134 -18.68 -7.84 -1.66
CA ALA A 134 -17.47 -8.59 -1.98
C ALA A 134 -16.97 -9.42 -0.80
N ALA A 135 -17.02 -8.88 0.43
CA ALA A 135 -16.68 -9.59 1.65
C ALA A 135 -17.56 -10.82 1.87
N ALA A 136 -18.88 -10.68 1.66
CA ALA A 136 -19.82 -11.81 1.75
C ALA A 136 -19.47 -12.91 0.72
N ARG A 137 -19.19 -12.56 -0.54
CA ARG A 137 -18.74 -13.53 -1.56
C ARG A 137 -17.44 -14.24 -1.18
N ALA A 138 -16.52 -13.53 -0.54
CA ALA A 138 -15.25 -14.06 -0.07
C ALA A 138 -15.35 -14.81 1.27
N LYS A 139 -16.55 -14.90 1.87
CA LYS A 139 -16.80 -15.50 3.19
C LYS A 139 -15.95 -14.87 4.29
N ILE A 140 -15.86 -13.54 4.28
CA ILE A 140 -15.21 -12.76 5.33
C ILE A 140 -16.13 -12.70 6.55
N ASP A 141 -15.60 -13.02 7.73
CA ASP A 141 -16.24 -12.69 9.00
C ASP A 141 -16.13 -11.18 9.22
N TRP A 142 -17.20 -10.46 8.91
CA TRP A 142 -17.19 -8.99 8.97
C TRP A 142 -16.99 -8.44 10.39
N PRO A 143 -17.67 -8.94 11.44
CA PRO A 143 -17.38 -8.53 12.81
C PRO A 143 -15.92 -8.75 13.24
N ARG A 144 -15.30 -9.84 12.79
CA ARG A 144 -13.88 -10.08 13.01
C ARG A 144 -13.01 -9.10 12.22
N LEU A 145 -13.36 -8.80 10.96
CA LEU A 145 -12.65 -7.82 10.14
C LEU A 145 -12.63 -6.44 10.80
N GLU A 146 -13.74 -6.03 11.39
CA GLU A 146 -13.82 -4.77 12.12
C GLU A 146 -12.93 -4.75 13.37
N ARG A 147 -12.79 -5.89 14.07
CA ARG A 147 -11.83 -6.02 15.17
C ARG A 147 -10.40 -5.96 14.66
N ASP A 148 -10.08 -6.69 13.58
CA ASP A 148 -8.76 -6.70 12.96
C ASP A 148 -8.36 -5.30 12.48
N LEU A 149 -9.30 -4.54 11.90
CA LEU A 149 -9.09 -3.13 11.52
C LEU A 149 -8.82 -2.20 12.71
N ARG A 150 -9.45 -2.44 13.87
CA ARG A 150 -9.13 -1.67 15.09
C ARG A 150 -7.76 -2.03 15.65
N THR A 151 -7.42 -3.31 15.64
CA THR A 151 -6.15 -3.81 16.20
C THR A 151 -4.95 -3.43 15.32
N HIS A 152 -5.08 -3.59 14.00
CA HIS A 152 -4.00 -3.47 13.03
C HIS A 152 -4.08 -2.21 12.16
N GLY A 153 -5.05 -1.32 12.43
CA GLY A 153 -5.31 -0.16 11.58
C GLY A 153 -4.11 0.77 11.39
N VAL A 154 -3.32 0.97 12.44
CA VAL A 154 -2.12 1.82 12.39
C VAL A 154 -1.06 1.23 11.45
N GLU A 155 -0.80 -0.08 11.55
CA GLU A 155 0.19 -0.73 10.68
C GLU A 155 -0.29 -0.86 9.23
N ILE A 156 -1.61 -1.03 9.01
CA ILE A 156 -2.22 -0.99 7.68
C ILE A 156 -2.07 0.39 7.06
N ASP A 157 -2.41 1.46 7.78
CA ASP A 157 -2.25 2.83 7.29
C ASP A 157 -0.79 3.18 7.01
N ALA A 158 0.12 2.71 7.84
CA ALA A 158 1.56 2.85 7.60
C ALA A 158 2.01 2.09 6.34
N LEU A 159 1.48 0.88 6.05
CA LEU A 159 1.72 0.17 4.79
C LEU A 159 1.26 1.00 3.59
N LEU A 160 0.02 1.52 3.62
CA LEU A 160 -0.51 2.34 2.52
C LEU A 160 0.31 3.60 2.29
N ALA A 161 0.75 4.26 3.36
CA ALA A 161 1.61 5.45 3.28
C ALA A 161 3.00 5.10 2.70
N ARG A 162 3.62 4.00 3.14
CA ARG A 162 4.89 3.53 2.55
C ARG A 162 4.72 3.18 1.09
N THR A 163 3.61 2.54 0.72
CA THR A 163 3.32 2.20 -0.68
C THR A 163 3.22 3.45 -1.54
N ASP A 164 2.51 4.49 -1.10
CA ASP A 164 2.41 5.77 -1.82
C ASP A 164 3.80 6.42 -1.97
N GLY A 165 4.57 6.49 -0.89
CA GLY A 165 5.93 7.04 -0.91
C GLY A 165 6.86 6.29 -1.89
N ILE A 166 6.87 4.96 -1.87
CA ILE A 166 7.65 4.12 -2.78
C ILE A 166 7.21 4.32 -4.22
N ALA A 167 5.90 4.27 -4.50
CA ALA A 167 5.37 4.43 -5.85
C ALA A 167 5.78 5.78 -6.47
N ARG A 168 5.65 6.87 -5.72
CA ARG A 168 6.06 8.21 -6.16
C ARG A 168 7.57 8.32 -6.36
N ALA A 169 8.37 7.76 -5.47
CA ALA A 169 9.83 7.82 -5.56
C ALA A 169 10.39 7.02 -6.76
N ILE A 170 9.69 5.93 -7.16
CA ILE A 170 10.01 5.18 -8.39
C ILE A 170 9.54 5.92 -9.64
N GLY A 171 8.65 6.92 -9.51
CA GLY A 171 8.09 7.70 -10.62
C GLY A 171 6.80 7.09 -11.20
N PHE A 172 6.11 6.24 -10.47
CA PHE A 172 4.79 5.76 -10.92
C PHE A 172 3.75 6.88 -10.88
N ASN A 173 2.96 6.98 -11.96
CA ASN A 173 1.93 8.00 -12.14
C ASN A 173 0.50 7.43 -12.12
N GLY A 174 0.35 6.12 -11.90
CA GLY A 174 -0.95 5.45 -11.88
C GLY A 174 -0.84 3.95 -11.68
N THR A 175 -1.99 3.30 -11.66
CA THR A 175 -2.14 1.86 -11.43
C THR A 175 -2.75 1.16 -12.65
N PRO A 176 -2.44 -0.14 -12.88
CA PRO A 176 -1.44 -0.90 -12.16
C PRO A 176 -0.03 -0.45 -12.53
N ALA A 177 0.94 -0.69 -11.64
CA ALA A 177 2.35 -0.63 -11.96
C ALA A 177 3.04 -1.86 -11.36
N LEU A 178 4.05 -2.39 -12.04
CA LEU A 178 4.69 -3.63 -11.65
C LEU A 178 6.19 -3.45 -11.46
N ILE A 179 6.75 -4.23 -10.53
CA ILE A 179 8.20 -4.48 -10.46
C ILE A 179 8.38 -6.00 -10.62
N VAL A 180 9.14 -6.43 -11.62
CA VAL A 180 9.46 -7.82 -11.91
C VAL A 180 10.98 -8.00 -11.84
N GLY A 181 11.47 -8.59 -10.75
CA GLY A 181 12.91 -8.57 -10.46
C GLY A 181 13.43 -7.15 -10.29
N SER A 182 14.25 -6.65 -11.21
CA SER A 182 14.74 -5.26 -11.28
C SER A 182 14.01 -4.40 -12.31
N GLN A 183 13.05 -4.97 -13.05
CA GLN A 183 12.35 -4.27 -14.13
C GLN A 183 11.12 -3.53 -13.59
N VAL A 184 11.00 -2.26 -13.97
CA VAL A 184 9.86 -1.39 -13.63
C VAL A 184 8.95 -1.27 -14.85
N VAL A 185 7.66 -1.55 -14.66
CA VAL A 185 6.66 -1.58 -15.73
C VAL A 185 5.46 -0.73 -15.33
N ALA A 186 5.19 0.32 -16.11
CA ALA A 186 4.01 1.16 -15.92
C ALA A 186 2.83 0.61 -16.72
N GLY A 187 1.67 0.48 -16.07
CA GLY A 187 0.44 0.02 -16.71
C GLY A 187 0.26 -1.51 -16.72
N ALA A 188 -0.91 -1.91 -17.22
CA ALA A 188 -1.26 -3.32 -17.37
C ALA A 188 -0.52 -3.94 -18.56
N VAL A 189 -0.15 -5.21 -18.41
CA VAL A 189 0.46 -6.02 -19.47
C VAL A 189 -0.34 -7.30 -19.69
N ASP A 190 -0.18 -7.93 -20.86
CA ASP A 190 -0.74 -9.24 -21.14
C ASP A 190 0.10 -10.38 -20.55
N LEU A 191 -0.44 -11.58 -20.54
CA LEU A 191 0.24 -12.75 -19.99
C LEU A 191 1.54 -13.12 -20.71
N PRO A 192 1.63 -13.09 -22.06
CA PRO A 192 2.88 -13.32 -22.77
C PRO A 192 3.98 -12.35 -22.36
N THR A 193 3.69 -11.06 -22.27
CA THR A 193 4.62 -10.04 -21.82
C THR A 193 5.07 -10.29 -20.38
N LEU A 194 4.12 -10.57 -19.47
CA LEU A 194 4.45 -10.83 -18.06
C LEU A 194 5.34 -12.07 -17.90
N ARG A 195 5.07 -13.13 -18.65
CA ARG A 195 5.92 -14.35 -18.68
C ARG A 195 7.33 -14.06 -19.17
N ARG A 196 7.48 -13.24 -20.22
CA ARG A 196 8.78 -12.81 -20.71
C ARG A 196 9.56 -12.04 -19.64
N LEU A 197 8.93 -11.07 -18.96
CA LEU A 197 9.54 -10.31 -17.88
C LEU A 197 9.98 -11.21 -16.72
N VAL A 198 9.18 -12.20 -16.36
CA VAL A 198 9.53 -13.20 -15.32
C VAL A 198 10.72 -14.04 -15.76
N ALA A 199 10.76 -14.50 -17.02
CA ALA A 199 11.89 -15.27 -17.54
C ALA A 199 13.19 -14.44 -17.57
N GLU A 200 13.11 -13.19 -17.98
CA GLU A 200 14.26 -12.26 -17.98
C GLU A 200 14.76 -11.98 -16.55
N ALA A 201 13.85 -11.78 -15.59
CA ALA A 201 14.20 -11.57 -14.18
C ALA A 201 14.86 -12.81 -13.57
N ARG A 202 14.47 -14.01 -13.99
CA ARG A 202 15.06 -15.28 -13.56
C ARG A 202 16.47 -15.46 -14.05
N ASN A 203 16.76 -15.03 -15.29
CA ASN A 203 18.07 -15.09 -15.90
C ASN A 203 19.03 -13.97 -15.44
N LYS A 204 18.50 -12.88 -14.89
CA LYS A 204 19.27 -11.75 -14.34
C LYS A 204 18.80 -11.49 -12.90
N PRO A 205 19.16 -12.35 -11.94
CA PRO A 205 18.74 -12.13 -10.56
C PRO A 205 19.24 -10.77 -10.09
N ALA A 206 18.38 -10.04 -9.37
CA ALA A 206 18.76 -8.77 -8.78
C ALA A 206 20.02 -8.95 -7.92
N ALA A 207 20.96 -8.03 -7.99
CA ALA A 207 22.12 -8.01 -7.11
C ALA A 207 21.66 -8.11 -5.66
N ARG A 208 22.30 -8.99 -4.88
CA ARG A 208 21.98 -9.23 -3.46
C ARG A 208 22.33 -8.05 -2.61
#